data_14cf4f3b91986f16fa3d248ae16a38ed
#
_entry.id   14cf4f3b91986f16fa3d248ae16a38ed
#
_cell.length_a   1.000
_cell.length_b   1.000
_cell.length_c   1.000
_cell.angle_alpha   90.00
_cell.angle_beta   90.00
_cell.angle_gamma   90.00
#
_symmetry.space_group_name_H-M   'P 1'
#
loop_
_entity.id
_entity.type
_entity.pdbx_description
1 polymer ?
#
loop_
_entity_poly.entity_id
_entity_poly.type
_entity_poly.pdbx_seq_one_letter_code
_entity_poly.pdbx_strand_id
1 'polypeptide(L)' 'MSEVTWQTDSEFIGANRAEHATVGDYELLVFDLPADRAGAAVIGWELFGPPRREELIDHGDAQTFDAAKAAAERAFDKL' A
#
# COMPACT_ATOMS: atom_id res chain seq x y z
N MET A 1 -12.77 0.31 14.61
CA MET A 1 -12.64 -0.04 13.19
C MET A 1 -12.34 1.23 12.41
N SER A 2 -11.19 1.29 11.79
CA SER A 2 -10.81 2.48 11.05
C SER A 2 -11.46 2.47 9.68
N GLU A 3 -11.98 3.63 9.28
CA GLU A 3 -12.44 3.82 7.91
C GLU A 3 -11.28 4.31 7.08
N VAL A 4 -10.92 3.53 6.08
CA VAL A 4 -9.82 3.86 5.19
C VAL A 4 -10.40 4.11 3.81
N THR A 5 -10.18 5.31 3.28
CA THR A 5 -10.63 5.68 1.94
C THR A 5 -9.45 5.64 1.00
N TRP A 6 -9.50 4.74 0.03
CA TRP A 6 -8.44 4.57 -0.94
C TRP A 6 -8.67 5.45 -2.17
N GLN A 7 -7.58 6.05 -2.66
CA GLN A 7 -7.60 6.91 -3.83
C GLN A 7 -6.55 6.44 -4.83
N THR A 8 -6.87 6.57 -6.11
CA THR A 8 -5.90 6.24 -7.16
C THR A 8 -4.75 7.23 -7.13
N ASP A 9 -3.52 6.71 -7.18
CA ASP A 9 -2.32 7.51 -7.21
C ASP A 9 -1.72 7.43 -8.62
N SER A 10 -1.99 8.45 -9.43
CA SER A 10 -1.53 8.51 -10.81
C SER A 10 -0.09 8.97 -10.94
N GLU A 11 0.53 9.40 -9.85
CA GLU A 11 1.89 9.92 -9.87
C GLU A 11 2.94 8.91 -9.42
N PHE A 12 2.50 7.72 -9.02
CA PHE A 12 3.44 6.69 -8.58
C PHE A 12 4.17 6.12 -9.79
N ILE A 13 5.48 6.35 -9.83
CA ILE A 13 6.32 5.96 -10.96
C ILE A 13 6.82 4.53 -10.76
N GLY A 14 6.74 3.71 -11.82
CA GLY A 14 7.26 2.35 -11.79
C GLY A 14 6.22 1.28 -11.53
N ALA A 15 4.99 1.68 -11.28
CA ALA A 15 3.88 0.76 -11.13
C ALA A 15 2.85 0.99 -12.22
N ASN A 16 2.12 -0.07 -12.59
CA ASN A 16 1.03 0.04 -13.55
C ASN A 16 -0.20 0.69 -12.91
N ARG A 17 -0.35 0.48 -11.61
CA ARG A 17 -1.48 1.00 -10.85
C ARG A 17 -1.05 1.17 -9.40
N ALA A 18 -1.45 2.26 -8.78
CA ALA A 18 -1.20 2.47 -7.35
C ALA A 18 -2.42 3.16 -6.73
N GLU A 19 -2.66 2.86 -5.46
CA GLU A 19 -3.68 3.52 -4.67
C GLU A 19 -3.09 3.85 -3.30
N HIS A 20 -3.52 4.94 -2.73
CA HIS A 20 -3.05 5.34 -1.41
C HIS A 20 -4.22 5.77 -0.53
N ALA A 21 -3.99 5.76 0.77
CA ALA A 21 -4.93 6.26 1.76
C ALA A 21 -4.15 6.97 2.86
N THR A 22 -4.62 8.13 3.25
CA THR A 22 -4.00 8.90 4.33
C THR A 22 -4.92 8.86 5.54
N VAL A 23 -4.39 8.43 6.68
CA VAL A 23 -5.15 8.35 7.93
C VAL A 23 -4.31 9.02 9.01
N GLY A 24 -4.66 10.27 9.34
CA GLY A 24 -3.88 11.04 10.32
C GLY A 24 -2.45 11.24 9.87
N ASP A 25 -1.50 10.79 10.70
CA ASP A 25 -0.07 10.89 10.41
C ASP A 25 0.47 9.67 9.65
N TYR A 26 -0.41 8.80 9.18
CA TYR A 26 -0.04 7.56 8.51
C TYR A 26 -0.48 7.59 7.06
N GLU A 27 0.25 6.86 6.24
CA GLU A 27 -0.10 6.68 4.83
C GLU A 27 0.01 5.20 4.47
N LEU A 28 -1.03 4.68 3.81
CA LEU A 28 -1.06 3.33 3.30
C LEU A 28 -0.94 3.39 1.78
N LEU A 29 -0.15 2.51 1.22
CA LEU A 29 0.09 2.47 -0.23
C LEU A 29 -0.02 1.03 -0.72
N VAL A 30 -0.73 0.85 -1.84
CA VAL A 30 -0.73 -0.43 -2.56
C VAL A 30 -0.37 -0.14 -4.02
N PHE A 31 0.39 -1.05 -4.63
CA PHE A 31 0.89 -0.81 -5.98
C PHE A 31 1.10 -2.13 -6.71
N ASP A 32 0.83 -2.10 -8.01
CA ASP A 32 0.98 -3.23 -8.90
C ASP A 32 2.34 -3.11 -9.58
N LEU A 33 3.28 -3.94 -9.16
CA LEU A 33 4.60 -3.97 -9.78
C LEU A 33 4.53 -4.72 -11.10
N PRO A 34 5.33 -4.31 -12.10
CA PRO A 34 5.41 -5.07 -13.35
C PRO A 34 5.81 -6.50 -13.06
N ALA A 35 5.29 -7.44 -13.86
CA ALA A 35 5.65 -8.83 -13.73
C ALA A 35 7.16 -8.98 -13.86
N ASP A 36 7.74 -9.77 -12.98
CA ASP A 36 9.17 -10.04 -13.03
C ASP A 36 9.47 -11.11 -14.10
N ARG A 37 10.69 -11.62 -14.11
CA ARG A 37 11.13 -12.61 -15.11
C ARG A 37 10.35 -13.91 -15.02
N ALA A 38 9.74 -14.19 -13.89
CA ALA A 38 8.92 -15.39 -13.72
C ALA A 38 7.49 -15.16 -14.18
N GLY A 39 7.14 -13.93 -14.57
CA GLY A 39 5.82 -13.60 -15.06
C GLY A 39 4.76 -13.47 -13.98
N ALA A 40 5.14 -13.49 -12.73
CA ALA A 40 4.20 -13.38 -11.62
C ALA A 40 3.94 -11.90 -11.31
N ALA A 41 2.68 -11.48 -11.38
CA ALA A 41 2.29 -10.16 -10.95
C ALA A 41 2.25 -10.14 -9.42
N VAL A 42 2.83 -9.10 -8.83
CA VAL A 42 2.88 -8.93 -7.38
C VAL A 42 2.28 -7.59 -7.03
N ILE A 43 1.36 -7.60 -6.08
CA ILE A 43 0.80 -6.38 -5.54
C ILE A 43 1.51 -6.12 -4.21
N GLY A 44 2.26 -5.01 -4.15
CA GLY A 44 2.94 -4.63 -2.93
C GLY A 44 2.09 -3.70 -2.09
N TRP A 45 2.35 -3.68 -0.80
CA TRP A 45 1.74 -2.70 0.09
C TRP A 45 2.78 -2.18 1.07
N GLU A 46 2.60 -0.93 1.48
CA GLU A 46 3.50 -0.28 2.44
C GLU A 46 2.68 0.57 3.40
N LEU A 47 3.17 0.66 4.63
CA LEU A 47 2.57 1.50 5.66
C LEU A 47 3.65 2.46 6.15
N PHE A 48 3.38 3.76 6.04
CA PHE A 48 4.29 4.82 6.47
C PHE A 48 3.69 5.57 7.64
N GLY A 49 4.55 6.03 8.53
CA GLY A 49 4.14 6.77 9.72
C GLY A 49 4.92 8.04 9.97
N PRO A 50 4.69 8.65 11.14
CA PRO A 50 5.35 9.90 11.50
C PRO A 50 6.87 9.75 11.59
N PRO A 51 7.60 10.87 11.43
CA PRO A 51 7.05 12.15 11.03
C PRO A 51 6.81 12.23 9.54
N ARG A 52 5.84 13.03 9.12
CA ARG A 52 5.56 13.34 7.71
C ARG A 52 5.17 12.15 6.85
N ARG A 53 4.80 11.01 7.46
CA ARG A 53 4.46 9.80 6.72
C ARG A 53 5.61 9.30 5.83
N GLU A 54 6.84 9.43 6.33
CA GLU A 54 8.04 9.04 5.59
C GLU A 54 8.70 7.79 6.16
N GLU A 55 8.38 7.41 7.39
CA GLU A 55 8.99 6.24 7.99
C GLU A 55 8.23 4.98 7.63
N LEU A 56 8.89 4.07 6.93
CA LEU A 56 8.30 2.78 6.58
C LEU A 56 8.17 1.93 7.85
N ILE A 57 6.92 1.67 8.23
CA ILE A 57 6.62 0.90 9.45
C ILE A 57 6.47 -0.57 9.13
N ASP A 58 5.78 -0.88 8.02
CA ASP A 58 5.50 -2.26 7.64
C ASP A 58 5.30 -2.34 6.14
N HIS A 59 5.47 -3.52 5.58
CA HIS A 59 5.29 -3.74 4.16
C HIS A 59 5.05 -5.22 3.88
N GLY A 60 4.61 -5.54 2.68
CA GLY A 60 4.41 -6.91 2.29
C GLY A 60 3.90 -7.02 0.86
N ASP A 61 3.53 -8.22 0.49
CA ASP A 61 3.03 -8.55 -0.85
C ASP A 61 1.70 -9.28 -0.75
N ALA A 62 0.91 -9.18 -1.82
CA ALA A 62 -0.35 -9.89 -1.93
C ALA A 62 -0.62 -10.23 -3.40
N GLN A 63 -1.62 -11.03 -3.66
CA GLN A 63 -1.94 -11.45 -5.02
C GLN A 63 -2.97 -10.55 -5.70
N THR A 64 -3.72 -9.78 -4.92
CA THR A 64 -4.74 -8.87 -5.44
C THR A 64 -4.68 -7.54 -4.70
N PHE A 65 -5.26 -6.50 -5.32
CA PHE A 65 -5.37 -5.20 -4.65
C PHE A 65 -6.20 -5.30 -3.37
N ASP A 66 -7.30 -6.05 -3.40
CA ASP A 66 -8.13 -6.19 -2.20
C ASP A 66 -7.37 -6.85 -1.06
N ALA A 67 -6.59 -7.88 -1.34
CA ALA A 67 -5.77 -8.54 -0.32
C ALA A 67 -4.66 -7.63 0.20
N ALA A 68 -4.04 -6.85 -0.69
CA ALA A 68 -3.00 -5.90 -0.30
C ALA A 68 -3.58 -4.79 0.58
N LYS A 69 -4.73 -4.25 0.20
CA LYS A 69 -5.40 -3.23 1.02
C LYS A 69 -5.76 -3.77 2.40
N ALA A 70 -6.30 -4.99 2.45
CA ALA A 70 -6.65 -5.62 3.73
C ALA A 70 -5.42 -5.82 4.60
N ALA A 71 -4.29 -6.23 4.01
CA ALA A 71 -3.05 -6.43 4.75
C ALA A 71 -2.52 -5.10 5.30
N ALA A 72 -2.53 -4.05 4.49
CA ALA A 72 -2.09 -2.72 4.93
C ALA A 72 -2.98 -2.18 6.04
N GLU A 73 -4.29 -2.36 5.92
CA GLU A 73 -5.23 -1.91 6.94
C GLU A 73 -5.06 -2.68 8.24
N ARG A 74 -4.78 -3.98 8.17
CA ARG A 74 -4.49 -4.78 9.36
C ARG A 74 -3.22 -4.30 10.05
N ALA A 75 -2.18 -4.01 9.28
CA ALA A 75 -0.93 -3.50 9.83
C ALA A 75 -1.17 -2.16 10.54
N PHE A 76 -1.98 -1.30 9.95
CA PHE A 76 -2.36 -0.02 10.55
C PHE A 76 -3.14 -0.23 11.85
N ASP A 77 -4.08 -1.17 11.87
CA ASP A 77 -4.92 -1.43 13.04
C ASP A 77 -4.12 -1.99 14.22
N LYS A 78 -2.93 -2.53 13.97
CA LYS A 78 -2.06 -3.06 15.03
C LYS A 78 -1.20 -2.00 15.70
N LEU A 79 -1.23 -0.78 15.22
CA LEU A 79 -0.41 0.30 15.80
C LEU A 79 -0.90 0.76 17.17
#